data_ee0f8810cc5e0cf876d868d29ad716b8
#
_entry.id   ee0f8810cc5e0cf876d868d29ad716b8
#
_cell.length_a   1.000
_cell.length_b   1.000
_cell.length_c   1.000
_cell.angle_alpha   90.00
_cell.angle_beta   90.00
_cell.angle_gamma   90.00
#
_symmetry.space_group_name_H-M   'P 1'
#
loop_
_entity.id
_entity.type
_entity.pdbx_description
1 polymer ?
#
loop_
_entity_poly.entity_id
_entity_poly.type
_entity_poly.pdbx_seq_one_letter_code
_entity_poly.pdbx_strand_id
1 'polypeptide(L)'
;RYDFHRISIDTIAARLSELLKVEGVEAEEKAIRYVAKAGDGSMRDALSLLDQCIAFYLGQTLTYDKVLDVLGAVDTEVFSRLLRKVLAGDVTSAIRILEELIVGGRELSQFVGDFTWYMRNLLLVKTSDNPEEAIDVSSENLKLLKEESEMTDSDTLMRYIRIFSDLSNQIRFATQKRV
;
A
#
# COMPACT_ATOMS: atom_id res chain seq x y z
N ARG A 1 7.34 -10.31 -34.75
CA ARG A 1 6.57 -9.64 -33.70
C ARG A 1 6.46 -10.62 -32.56
N TYR A 2 6.96 -10.27 -31.36
CA TYR A 2 6.88 -11.11 -30.18
C TYR A 2 5.71 -10.60 -29.34
N ASP A 3 4.79 -11.50 -28.93
CA ASP A 3 3.71 -11.20 -28.00
C ASP A 3 4.20 -11.54 -26.58
N PHE A 4 4.27 -10.52 -25.73
CA PHE A 4 4.61 -10.69 -24.33
C PHE A 4 3.31 -10.71 -23.52
N HIS A 5 3.06 -11.83 -22.83
CA HIS A 5 1.93 -11.99 -21.93
C HIS A 5 2.37 -11.79 -20.49
N ARG A 6 1.44 -11.32 -19.64
CA ARG A 6 1.66 -11.29 -18.19
C ARG A 6 1.85 -12.71 -17.67
N ILE A 7 2.85 -12.89 -16.81
CA ILE A 7 3.15 -14.18 -16.18
C ILE A 7 2.18 -14.39 -15.02
N SER A 8 1.71 -15.64 -14.81
CA SER A 8 0.83 -15.96 -13.70
C SER A 8 1.56 -15.81 -12.34
N ILE A 9 0.80 -15.46 -11.29
CA ILE A 9 1.34 -15.35 -9.92
C ILE A 9 2.00 -16.65 -9.49
N ASP A 10 1.39 -17.79 -9.82
CA ASP A 10 1.94 -19.12 -9.44
C ASP A 10 3.28 -19.39 -10.12
N THR A 11 3.45 -19.01 -11.39
CA THR A 11 4.71 -19.16 -12.13
C THR A 11 5.79 -18.26 -11.54
N ILE A 12 5.46 -16.99 -11.22
CA ILE A 12 6.40 -16.06 -10.59
C ILE A 12 6.79 -16.59 -9.20
N ALA A 13 5.82 -16.97 -8.37
CA ALA A 13 6.06 -17.47 -7.01
C ALA A 13 6.95 -18.73 -7.01
N ALA A 14 6.71 -19.67 -7.93
CA ALA A 14 7.54 -20.86 -8.08
C ALA A 14 9.01 -20.48 -8.41
N ARG A 15 9.22 -19.53 -9.32
CA ARG A 15 10.57 -19.07 -9.68
C ARG A 15 11.26 -18.35 -8.54
N LEU A 16 10.55 -17.48 -7.81
CA LEU A 16 11.10 -16.80 -6.62
C LEU A 16 11.51 -17.83 -5.55
N SER A 17 10.70 -18.87 -5.31
CA SER A 17 11.01 -19.95 -4.36
C SER A 17 12.27 -20.72 -4.74
N GLU A 18 12.47 -20.99 -6.04
CA GLU A 18 13.70 -21.65 -6.52
C GLU A 18 14.94 -20.80 -6.24
N LEU A 19 14.87 -19.51 -6.55
CA LEU A 19 15.99 -18.59 -6.34
C LEU A 19 16.33 -18.43 -4.86
N LEU A 20 15.34 -18.27 -3.99
CA LEU A 20 15.53 -18.18 -2.54
C LEU A 20 16.23 -19.42 -1.98
N LYS A 21 15.89 -20.63 -2.48
CA LYS A 21 16.59 -21.86 -2.09
C LYS A 21 18.06 -21.87 -2.51
N VAL A 22 18.36 -21.35 -3.70
CA VAL A 22 19.75 -21.27 -4.21
C VAL A 22 20.57 -20.27 -3.38
N GLU A 23 19.95 -19.15 -2.98
CA GLU A 23 20.59 -18.11 -2.17
C GLU A 23 20.61 -18.43 -0.67
N GLY A 24 19.94 -19.53 -0.24
CA GLY A 24 19.88 -19.93 1.15
C GLY A 24 19.03 -18.99 2.03
N VAL A 25 18.08 -18.29 1.43
CA VAL A 25 17.15 -17.41 2.12
C VAL A 25 15.85 -18.16 2.41
N GLU A 26 15.48 -18.21 3.69
CA GLU A 26 14.18 -18.75 4.10
C GLU A 26 13.07 -17.72 3.93
N ALA A 27 11.92 -18.12 3.41
CA ALA A 27 10.76 -17.27 3.27
C ALA A 27 9.46 -18.04 3.42
N GLU A 28 8.45 -17.41 3.99
CA GLU A 28 7.09 -17.95 4.07
C GLU A 28 6.45 -17.98 2.67
N GLU A 29 5.68 -19.04 2.38
CA GLU A 29 4.96 -19.16 1.10
C GLU A 29 4.05 -17.95 0.84
N LYS A 30 3.36 -17.46 1.87
CA LYS A 30 2.49 -16.28 1.78
C LYS A 30 3.28 -15.01 1.41
N ALA A 31 4.51 -14.85 1.93
CA ALA A 31 5.41 -13.76 1.59
C ALA A 31 5.81 -13.80 0.11
N ILE A 32 6.22 -14.96 -0.37
CA ILE A 32 6.62 -15.17 -1.78
C ILE A 32 5.44 -14.89 -2.73
N ARG A 33 4.24 -15.36 -2.41
CA ARG A 33 3.04 -15.09 -3.21
C ARG A 33 2.66 -13.62 -3.24
N TYR A 34 2.87 -12.90 -2.15
CA TYR A 34 2.64 -11.45 -2.10
C TYR A 34 3.61 -10.69 -3.00
N VAL A 35 4.91 -11.00 -2.95
CA VAL A 35 5.91 -10.43 -3.86
C VAL A 35 5.55 -10.71 -5.33
N ALA A 36 5.17 -11.95 -5.65
CA ALA A 36 4.74 -12.34 -6.99
C ALA A 36 3.51 -11.55 -7.47
N LYS A 37 2.54 -11.32 -6.59
CA LYS A 37 1.35 -10.48 -6.86
C LYS A 37 1.74 -9.02 -7.10
N ALA A 38 2.63 -8.47 -6.27
CA ALA A 38 3.12 -7.09 -6.38
C ALA A 38 3.90 -6.84 -7.68
N GLY A 39 4.54 -7.86 -8.24
CA GLY A 39 5.22 -7.80 -9.55
C GLY A 39 4.28 -7.69 -10.75
N ASP A 40 2.95 -7.76 -10.56
CA ASP A 40 1.89 -7.54 -11.56
C ASP A 40 2.14 -8.22 -12.91
N GLY A 41 2.59 -9.48 -12.88
CA GLY A 41 2.86 -10.28 -14.08
C GLY A 41 4.24 -10.03 -14.71
N SER A 42 5.09 -9.20 -14.10
CA SER A 42 6.46 -8.93 -14.50
C SER A 42 7.43 -9.69 -13.59
N MET A 43 8.17 -10.65 -14.15
CA MET A 43 9.22 -11.37 -13.43
C MET A 43 10.35 -10.42 -12.96
N ARG A 44 10.70 -9.45 -13.78
CA ARG A 44 11.75 -8.48 -13.46
C ARG A 44 11.39 -7.63 -12.25
N ASP A 45 10.14 -7.13 -12.20
CA ASP A 45 9.69 -6.30 -11.10
C ASP A 45 9.55 -7.13 -9.82
N ALA A 46 9.02 -8.35 -9.90
CA ALA A 46 8.96 -9.28 -8.78
C ALA A 46 10.34 -9.58 -8.20
N LEU A 47 11.37 -9.80 -9.04
CA LEU A 47 12.75 -10.00 -8.60
C LEU A 47 13.31 -8.76 -7.92
N SER A 48 13.09 -7.56 -8.48
CA SER A 48 13.54 -6.32 -7.87
C SER A 48 12.90 -6.07 -6.51
N LEU A 49 11.62 -6.38 -6.35
CA LEU A 49 10.91 -6.30 -5.06
C LEU A 49 11.44 -7.32 -4.05
N LEU A 50 11.74 -8.55 -4.50
CA LEU A 50 12.33 -9.58 -3.65
C LEU A 50 13.72 -9.17 -3.15
N ASP A 51 14.59 -8.67 -4.04
CA ASP A 51 15.91 -8.17 -3.70
C ASP A 51 15.84 -7.04 -2.67
N GLN A 52 14.86 -6.14 -2.80
CA GLN A 52 14.62 -5.09 -1.83
C GLN A 52 14.25 -5.65 -0.45
N CYS A 53 13.38 -6.67 -0.38
CA CYS A 53 13.02 -7.32 0.87
C CYS A 53 14.21 -8.03 1.51
N ILE A 54 15.01 -8.75 0.73
CA ILE A 54 16.21 -9.46 1.20
C ILE A 54 17.24 -8.46 1.75
N ALA A 55 17.48 -7.36 1.04
CA ALA A 55 18.44 -6.33 1.46
C ALA A 55 18.03 -5.65 2.77
N PHE A 56 16.72 -5.43 2.97
CA PHE A 56 16.20 -4.79 4.19
C PHE A 56 16.29 -5.71 5.41
N TYR A 57 16.04 -7.01 5.24
CA TYR A 57 16.05 -8.02 6.30
C TYR A 57 17.17 -9.05 6.11
N LEU A 58 18.36 -8.58 5.76
CA LEU A 58 19.52 -9.44 5.47
C LEU A 58 19.78 -10.46 6.60
N GLY A 59 19.89 -11.74 6.22
CA GLY A 59 20.17 -12.84 7.15
C GLY A 59 18.98 -13.27 8.03
N GLN A 60 17.78 -12.78 7.76
CA GLN A 60 16.56 -13.16 8.47
C GLN A 60 15.58 -13.85 7.55
N THR A 61 14.74 -14.73 8.10
CA THR A 61 13.61 -15.32 7.38
C THR A 61 12.64 -14.23 6.94
N LEU A 62 12.26 -14.23 5.66
CA LEU A 62 11.27 -13.32 5.10
C LEU A 62 9.86 -13.80 5.46
N THR A 63 9.29 -13.21 6.50
CA THR A 63 7.89 -13.43 6.87
C THR A 63 6.97 -12.56 6.03
N TYR A 64 5.69 -12.91 5.98
CA TYR A 64 4.67 -12.12 5.30
C TYR A 64 4.62 -10.69 5.84
N ASP A 65 4.65 -10.51 7.17
CA ASP A 65 4.66 -9.19 7.80
C ASP A 65 5.87 -8.33 7.38
N LYS A 66 7.08 -8.91 7.32
CA LYS A 66 8.28 -8.20 6.86
C LYS A 66 8.19 -7.74 5.41
N VAL A 67 7.64 -8.60 4.55
CA VAL A 67 7.44 -8.23 3.13
C VAL A 67 6.41 -7.11 3.02
N LEU A 68 5.34 -7.15 3.80
CA LEU A 68 4.36 -6.06 3.86
C LEU A 68 4.96 -4.75 4.39
N ASP A 69 5.86 -4.82 5.37
CA ASP A 69 6.55 -3.63 5.89
C ASP A 69 7.41 -2.96 4.81
N VAL A 70 8.07 -3.74 3.96
CA VAL A 70 8.92 -3.20 2.89
C VAL A 70 8.10 -2.75 1.69
N LEU A 71 7.17 -3.58 1.23
CA LEU A 71 6.43 -3.35 -0.02
C LEU A 71 5.07 -2.69 0.20
N GLY A 72 4.48 -2.89 1.37
CA GLY A 72 3.21 -2.28 1.78
C GLY A 72 3.39 -0.97 2.54
N ALA A 73 4.62 -0.53 2.78
CA ALA A 73 4.96 0.74 3.42
C ALA A 73 4.70 1.94 2.51
N VAL A 74 3.54 1.97 1.90
CA VAL A 74 2.96 3.23 1.45
C VAL A 74 2.65 3.99 2.74
N ASP A 75 3.39 5.07 3.00
CA ASP A 75 3.23 6.06 4.07
C ASP A 75 1.98 5.99 4.94
N THR A 76 1.69 4.82 5.51
CA THR A 76 0.54 4.62 6.41
C THR A 76 0.56 5.66 7.52
N GLU A 77 1.76 6.03 8.00
CA GLU A 77 1.93 7.08 9.01
C GLU A 77 1.50 8.45 8.50
N VAL A 78 1.85 8.80 7.26
CA VAL A 78 1.45 10.09 6.67
C VAL A 78 -0.05 10.12 6.42
N PHE A 79 -0.65 9.01 5.97
CA PHE A 79 -2.09 8.90 5.78
C PHE A 79 -2.84 9.00 7.10
N SER A 80 -2.37 8.34 8.15
CA SER A 80 -2.88 8.43 9.50
C SER A 80 -2.86 9.88 10.00
N ARG A 81 -1.70 10.54 9.91
CA ARG A 81 -1.54 11.95 10.30
C ARG A 81 -2.51 12.86 9.54
N LEU A 82 -2.61 12.69 8.22
CA LEU A 82 -3.51 13.50 7.39
C LEU A 82 -4.97 13.26 7.75
N LEU A 83 -5.40 12.00 7.87
CA LEU A 83 -6.77 11.65 8.25
C LEU A 83 -7.15 12.28 9.60
N ARG A 84 -6.30 12.15 10.62
CA ARG A 84 -6.52 12.75 11.94
C ARG A 84 -6.70 14.26 11.88
N LYS A 85 -5.92 14.96 11.03
CA LYS A 85 -6.04 16.40 10.83
C LYS A 85 -7.32 16.79 10.09
N VAL A 86 -7.72 16.00 9.10
CA VAL A 86 -8.98 16.18 8.36
C VAL A 86 -10.17 15.98 9.30
N LEU A 87 -10.18 14.92 10.09
CA LEU A 87 -11.26 14.63 11.06
C LEU A 87 -11.36 15.69 12.17
N ALA A 88 -10.22 16.24 12.61
CA ALA A 88 -10.18 17.32 13.60
C ALA A 88 -10.53 18.70 13.03
N GLY A 89 -10.72 18.84 11.69
CA GLY A 89 -10.94 20.13 11.05
C GLY A 89 -9.70 21.05 11.05
N ASP A 90 -8.51 20.51 11.34
CA ASP A 90 -7.24 21.24 11.36
C ASP A 90 -6.68 21.40 9.92
N VAL A 91 -7.32 22.29 9.16
CA VAL A 91 -7.00 22.56 7.76
C VAL A 91 -5.55 23.00 7.59
N THR A 92 -5.06 23.86 8.49
CA THR A 92 -3.69 24.42 8.40
C THR A 92 -2.63 23.30 8.48
N SER A 93 -2.77 22.39 9.43
CA SER A 93 -1.86 21.25 9.56
C SER A 93 -2.00 20.26 8.42
N ALA A 94 -3.22 20.02 7.92
CA ALA A 94 -3.45 19.16 6.76
C ALA A 94 -2.73 19.69 5.50
N ILE A 95 -2.86 21.00 5.22
CA ILE A 95 -2.14 21.65 4.10
C ILE A 95 -0.63 21.52 4.27
N ARG A 96 -0.09 21.73 5.48
CA ARG A 96 1.34 21.60 5.75
C ARG A 96 1.85 20.19 5.45
N ILE A 97 1.11 19.14 5.82
CA ILE A 97 1.46 17.75 5.48
C ILE A 97 1.54 17.56 3.97
N LEU A 98 0.59 18.11 3.21
CA LEU A 98 0.61 18.03 1.75
C LEU A 98 1.79 18.80 1.15
N GLU A 99 2.15 19.97 1.70
CA GLU A 99 3.33 20.74 1.27
C GLU A 99 4.63 19.96 1.53
N GLU A 100 4.77 19.31 2.70
CA GLU A 100 5.91 18.44 3.02
C GLU A 100 6.08 17.32 1.98
N LEU A 101 4.98 16.69 1.57
CA LEU A 101 4.98 15.64 0.54
C LEU A 101 5.43 16.16 -0.83
N ILE A 102 4.95 17.32 -1.23
CA ILE A 102 5.30 17.96 -2.50
C ILE A 102 6.78 18.33 -2.52
N VAL A 103 7.29 18.94 -1.44
CA VAL A 103 8.71 19.29 -1.30
C VAL A 103 9.58 18.02 -1.30
N GLY A 104 9.09 16.93 -0.70
CA GLY A 104 9.73 15.61 -0.74
C GLY A 104 9.70 14.92 -2.11
N GLY A 105 9.13 15.55 -3.14
CA GLY A 105 9.10 15.04 -4.52
C GLY A 105 8.01 14.03 -4.80
N ARG A 106 7.02 13.86 -3.91
CA ARG A 106 5.91 12.95 -4.15
C ARG A 106 4.93 13.46 -5.20
N GLU A 107 4.49 12.54 -6.04
CA GLU A 107 3.48 12.83 -7.06
C GLU A 107 2.09 12.82 -6.42
N LEU A 108 1.39 13.97 -6.48
CA LEU A 108 0.10 14.16 -5.82
C LEU A 108 -0.99 13.24 -6.33
N SER A 109 -1.00 12.92 -7.62
CA SER A 109 -2.02 12.01 -8.19
C SER A 109 -1.89 10.61 -7.61
N GLN A 110 -0.65 10.13 -7.45
CA GLN A 110 -0.38 8.85 -6.81
C GLN A 110 -0.79 8.89 -5.33
N PHE A 111 -0.39 9.94 -4.62
CA PHE A 111 -0.74 10.11 -3.20
C PHE A 111 -2.26 10.10 -2.98
N VAL A 112 -3.03 10.81 -3.80
CA VAL A 112 -4.50 10.85 -3.69
C VAL A 112 -5.10 9.45 -3.92
N GLY A 113 -4.57 8.70 -4.89
CA GLY A 113 -4.99 7.32 -5.14
C GLY A 113 -4.73 6.40 -3.94
N ASP A 114 -3.51 6.47 -3.40
CA ASP A 114 -3.07 5.67 -2.26
C ASP A 114 -3.84 6.03 -0.98
N PHE A 115 -4.11 7.33 -0.75
CA PHE A 115 -4.93 7.79 0.38
C PHE A 115 -6.39 7.33 0.26
N THR A 116 -6.94 7.32 -0.96
CA THR A 116 -8.28 6.77 -1.21
C THR A 116 -8.33 5.29 -0.88
N TRP A 117 -7.30 4.53 -1.29
CA TRP A 117 -7.17 3.11 -0.97
C TRP A 117 -7.05 2.87 0.54
N TYR A 118 -6.28 3.72 1.24
CA TYR A 118 -6.17 3.69 2.69
C TYR A 118 -7.53 3.87 3.39
N MET A 119 -8.32 4.87 2.99
CA MET A 119 -9.68 5.08 3.54
C MET A 119 -10.63 3.91 3.23
N ARG A 120 -10.49 3.29 2.04
CA ARG A 120 -11.23 2.07 1.71
C ARG A 120 -10.87 0.93 2.66
N ASN A 121 -9.61 0.77 3.02
CA ASN A 121 -9.19 -0.24 3.98
C ASN A 121 -9.78 0.03 5.38
N LEU A 122 -9.82 1.30 5.84
CA LEU A 122 -10.51 1.67 7.07
C LEU A 122 -11.99 1.27 7.05
N LEU A 123 -12.67 1.52 5.93
CA LEU A 123 -14.08 1.12 5.77
C LEU A 123 -14.24 -0.39 5.82
N LEU A 124 -13.37 -1.15 5.15
CA LEU A 124 -13.39 -2.62 5.18
C LEU A 124 -13.13 -3.16 6.59
N VAL A 125 -12.16 -2.62 7.31
CA VAL A 125 -11.88 -2.98 8.70
C VAL A 125 -13.09 -2.72 9.59
N LYS A 126 -13.79 -1.61 9.39
CA LYS A 126 -14.96 -1.22 10.18
C LYS A 126 -16.21 -2.07 9.88
N THR A 127 -16.36 -2.57 8.66
CA THR A 127 -17.58 -3.24 8.19
C THR A 127 -17.46 -4.74 8.01
N SER A 128 -16.23 -5.30 8.02
CA SER A 128 -15.99 -6.73 7.83
C SER A 128 -15.87 -7.46 9.16
N ASP A 129 -16.44 -8.65 9.25
CA ASP A 129 -16.26 -9.54 10.40
C ASP A 129 -14.83 -10.13 10.45
N ASN A 130 -14.20 -10.33 9.29
CA ASN A 130 -12.84 -10.87 9.14
C ASN A 130 -11.97 -9.92 8.29
N PRO A 131 -11.54 -8.77 8.83
CA PRO A 131 -10.76 -7.80 8.06
C PRO A 131 -9.39 -8.34 7.60
N GLU A 132 -8.83 -9.32 8.31
CA GLU A 132 -7.54 -9.95 7.99
C GLU A 132 -7.55 -10.72 6.66
N GLU A 133 -8.72 -11.19 6.23
CA GLU A 133 -8.91 -11.87 4.95
C GLU A 133 -9.23 -10.87 3.82
N ALA A 134 -9.73 -9.68 4.18
CA ALA A 134 -10.21 -8.68 3.22
C ALA A 134 -9.11 -7.73 2.74
N ILE A 135 -8.05 -7.56 3.53
CA ILE A 135 -6.97 -6.60 3.25
C ILE A 135 -5.59 -7.22 3.42
N ASP A 136 -4.70 -6.91 2.49
CA ASP A 136 -3.29 -7.32 2.53
C ASP A 136 -2.46 -6.24 3.25
N VAL A 137 -2.45 -6.28 4.58
CA VAL A 137 -1.64 -5.38 5.43
C VAL A 137 -0.95 -6.17 6.54
N SER A 138 0.15 -5.64 7.09
CA SER A 138 0.83 -6.26 8.23
C SER A 138 -0.05 -6.26 9.48
N SER A 139 0.24 -7.16 10.42
CA SER A 139 -0.49 -7.26 11.69
C SER A 139 -0.41 -5.97 12.50
N GLU A 140 0.70 -5.24 12.41
CA GLU A 140 0.88 -3.95 13.07
C GLU A 140 0.01 -2.87 12.42
N ASN A 141 0.04 -2.78 11.09
CA ASN A 141 -0.80 -1.85 10.34
C ASN A 141 -2.29 -2.14 10.52
N LEU A 142 -2.67 -3.42 10.63
CA LEU A 142 -4.06 -3.79 10.90
C LEU A 142 -4.55 -3.26 12.25
N LYS A 143 -3.70 -3.31 13.30
CA LYS A 143 -4.06 -2.74 14.61
C LYS A 143 -4.29 -1.23 14.51
N LEU A 144 -3.40 -0.50 13.83
CA LEU A 144 -3.56 0.93 13.59
C LEU A 144 -4.84 1.24 12.81
N LEU A 145 -5.12 0.48 11.75
CA LEU A 145 -6.36 0.65 10.97
C LEU A 145 -7.61 0.37 11.82
N LYS A 146 -7.58 -0.63 12.73
CA LYS A 146 -8.70 -0.89 13.66
C LYS A 146 -8.93 0.31 14.58
N GLU A 147 -7.89 0.85 15.21
CA GLU A 147 -7.99 2.03 16.07
C GLU A 147 -8.53 3.25 15.31
N GLU A 148 -8.05 3.49 14.10
CA GLU A 148 -8.43 4.64 13.30
C GLU A 148 -9.83 4.51 12.70
N SER A 149 -10.27 3.29 12.40
CA SER A 149 -11.63 3.04 11.93
C SER A 149 -12.69 3.45 12.96
N GLU A 150 -12.34 3.43 14.25
CA GLU A 150 -13.24 3.88 15.32
C GLU A 150 -13.31 5.41 15.49
N MET A 151 -12.41 6.16 14.85
CA MET A 151 -12.39 7.63 14.93
C MET A 151 -13.48 8.31 14.11
N THR A 152 -14.14 7.59 13.21
CA THR A 152 -15.17 8.14 12.32
C THR A 152 -16.21 7.08 11.95
N ASP A 153 -17.35 7.51 11.45
CA ASP A 153 -18.44 6.63 11.00
C ASP A 153 -18.25 6.20 9.53
N SER A 154 -18.96 5.13 9.13
CA SER A 154 -18.89 4.58 7.78
C SER A 154 -19.39 5.55 6.70
N ASP A 155 -20.39 6.37 7.01
CA ASP A 155 -20.97 7.34 6.06
C ASP A 155 -19.96 8.44 5.76
N THR A 156 -19.23 8.91 6.76
CA THR A 156 -18.14 9.87 6.60
C THR A 156 -16.99 9.29 5.77
N LEU A 157 -16.58 8.04 6.02
CA LEU A 157 -15.56 7.36 5.21
C LEU A 157 -16.02 7.21 3.75
N MET A 158 -17.24 6.77 3.51
CA MET A 158 -17.79 6.64 2.15
C MET A 158 -17.83 7.98 1.42
N ARG A 159 -18.20 9.06 2.12
CA ARG A 159 -18.19 10.41 1.55
C ARG A 159 -16.78 10.87 1.17
N TYR A 160 -15.79 10.63 2.03
CA TYR A 160 -14.39 10.98 1.74
C TYR A 160 -13.83 10.14 0.58
N ILE A 161 -14.07 8.83 0.56
CA ILE A 161 -13.68 7.96 -0.56
C ILE A 161 -14.22 8.48 -1.88
N ARG A 162 -15.49 8.90 -1.93
CA ARG A 162 -16.10 9.49 -3.14
C ARG A 162 -15.37 10.77 -3.56
N ILE A 163 -15.18 11.72 -2.62
CA ILE A 163 -14.52 13.00 -2.90
C ILE A 163 -13.10 12.77 -3.44
N PHE A 164 -12.31 11.92 -2.80
CA PHE A 164 -10.94 11.66 -3.21
C PHE A 164 -10.85 10.81 -4.48
N SER A 165 -11.80 9.92 -4.75
CA SER A 165 -11.91 9.20 -6.02
C SER A 165 -12.19 10.15 -7.18
N ASP A 166 -13.12 11.09 -7.00
CA ASP A 166 -13.42 12.12 -8.00
C ASP A 166 -12.21 13.03 -8.21
N LEU A 167 -11.54 13.44 -7.13
CA LEU A 167 -10.30 14.22 -7.19
C LEU A 167 -9.19 13.47 -7.93
N SER A 168 -9.03 12.16 -7.69
CA SER A 168 -8.02 11.33 -8.37
C SER A 168 -8.20 11.32 -9.88
N ASN A 169 -9.46 11.36 -10.35
CA ASN A 169 -9.75 11.45 -11.77
C ASN A 169 -9.47 12.84 -12.34
N GLN A 170 -9.76 13.90 -11.59
CA GLN A 170 -9.59 15.29 -12.03
C GLN A 170 -8.12 15.74 -12.01
N ILE A 171 -7.36 15.36 -10.99
CA ILE A 171 -5.97 15.80 -10.78
C ILE A 171 -5.02 15.36 -11.91
N ARG A 172 -5.35 14.28 -12.62
CA ARG A 172 -4.59 13.80 -13.79
C ARG A 172 -4.56 14.81 -14.93
N PHE A 173 -5.63 15.60 -15.06
CA PHE A 173 -5.83 16.58 -16.13
C PHE A 173 -5.64 18.03 -15.65
N ALA A 174 -5.40 18.24 -14.36
CA ALA A 174 -5.23 19.55 -13.80
C ALA A 174 -3.89 20.18 -14.21
N THR A 175 -3.93 21.39 -14.74
CA THR A 175 -2.73 22.17 -15.12
C THR A 175 -1.95 22.65 -13.89
N GLN A 176 -2.66 22.90 -12.77
CA GLN A 176 -2.08 23.23 -11.46
C GLN A 176 -2.58 22.26 -10.43
N LYS A 177 -1.72 21.33 -10.01
CA LYS A 177 -2.06 20.28 -9.04
C LYS A 177 -2.07 20.75 -7.57
N ARG A 178 -1.74 22.01 -7.32
CA ARG A 178 -1.61 22.61 -5.97
C ARG A 178 -2.80 23.49 -5.54
N VAL A 179 -3.81 23.62 -6.37
CA VAL A 179 -5.00 24.46 -6.08
C VAL A 179 -6.20 23.59 -5.84
#